data_7b5838796c4a0b48ab0e7e4a6f631ae0
#
_entry.id   7b5838796c4a0b48ab0e7e4a6f631ae0
#
_cell.length_a   1.000
_cell.length_b   1.000
_cell.length_c   1.000
_cell.angle_alpha   90.00
_cell.angle_beta   90.00
_cell.angle_gamma   90.00
#
_symmetry.space_group_name_H-M   'P 1'
#
loop_
_entity.id
_entity.type
_entity.pdbx_description
1 polymer ?
#
loop_
_entity_poly.entity_id
_entity_poly.type
_entity_poly.pdbx_seq_one_letter_code
_entity_poly.pdbx_strand_id
1 'polypeptide(L)'
;MMMVVFFTAGFPCTLKARLGKLMKKNILILNTGGTISSVKTNHGYEPAQGYVQSALRNIAALTHVDMPHYVIKEYNPLLDSSNMTVSEWNRIATDIATEYANYDGFVIFHGTDTMAYTASALSFMLENLDKPVILTGSQIPLSEARNDAIDNIITSLWLCSYDPIKEVCIYFNQHLLRGNRAQKISAQRFNAFDSPNFPHLANIGIDIEVHRELLLQPSGKPFRLQTIVPHFIANFRLFPGFATDVLAYILKQPLRGLVLETYGSGNAQNNEPRFLQLLEDACNRGVVIVNCSQCPHGSVHMNQYATGCALKHAGLISGHDMTPEATHCKLLYLLTKNSDVNHVKQYMEMSLCGELTH
;
A
#
# COMPACT_ATOMS: atom_id res chain seq x y z
N MET A 1 -4.74 23.82 -64.45
CA MET A 1 -5.87 23.08 -63.83
C MET A 1 -5.25 22.27 -62.70
N MET A 2 -5.20 22.85 -61.50
CA MET A 2 -4.48 22.32 -60.32
C MET A 2 -5.55 21.69 -59.42
N MET A 3 -5.43 20.38 -59.24
CA MET A 3 -6.37 19.56 -58.46
C MET A 3 -5.93 19.58 -56.99
N VAL A 4 -6.70 20.25 -56.18
CA VAL A 4 -6.48 20.28 -54.70
C VAL A 4 -7.14 19.05 -54.10
N VAL A 5 -6.30 18.14 -53.57
CA VAL A 5 -6.77 16.95 -52.82
C VAL A 5 -6.93 17.37 -51.37
N PHE A 6 -8.20 17.42 -50.87
CA PHE A 6 -8.45 17.56 -49.45
C PHE A 6 -8.21 16.22 -48.74
N PHE A 7 -7.20 16.15 -47.91
CA PHE A 7 -7.07 15.08 -46.89
C PHE A 7 -8.01 15.42 -45.74
N THR A 8 -9.11 14.70 -45.61
CA THR A 8 -9.92 14.69 -44.40
C THR A 8 -9.21 13.78 -43.37
N ALA A 9 -8.53 14.40 -42.42
CA ALA A 9 -8.06 13.70 -41.25
C ALA A 9 -9.28 13.28 -40.41
N GLY A 10 -9.61 11.99 -40.43
CA GLY A 10 -10.62 11.41 -39.56
C GLY A 10 -10.13 11.47 -38.12
N PHE A 11 -10.80 12.22 -37.27
CA PHE A 11 -10.63 12.16 -35.82
C PHE A 11 -10.91 10.73 -35.33
N PRO A 12 -10.07 10.17 -34.42
CA PRO A 12 -10.36 8.87 -33.88
C PRO A 12 -11.64 8.95 -33.03
N CYS A 13 -12.56 8.09 -33.38
CA CYS A 13 -13.86 7.90 -32.76
C CYS A 13 -13.67 7.63 -31.25
N THR A 14 -14.20 8.54 -30.46
CA THR A 14 -14.23 8.53 -29.00
C THR A 14 -14.68 7.19 -28.43
N LEU A 15 -14.09 6.78 -27.33
CA LEU A 15 -14.28 5.56 -26.51
C LEU A 15 -15.75 5.25 -26.09
N LYS A 16 -16.70 6.09 -26.45
CA LYS A 16 -18.15 5.94 -26.17
C LYS A 16 -18.86 4.80 -26.92
N ALA A 17 -18.26 4.21 -27.94
CA ALA A 17 -18.96 3.27 -28.84
C ALA A 17 -18.73 1.77 -28.53
N ARG A 18 -18.11 1.38 -27.42
CA ARG A 18 -17.89 -0.04 -27.04
C ARG A 18 -18.48 -0.47 -25.70
N LEU A 19 -19.38 0.29 -25.12
CA LEU A 19 -20.21 -0.18 -24.00
C LEU A 19 -21.43 -0.92 -24.54
N GLY A 20 -21.23 -2.11 -25.12
CA GLY A 20 -22.25 -3.13 -25.07
C GLY A 20 -22.63 -3.29 -23.60
N LYS A 21 -23.92 -3.56 -23.33
CA LYS A 21 -24.53 -3.74 -22.01
C LYS A 21 -23.72 -4.73 -21.13
N LEU A 22 -22.54 -4.29 -20.64
CA LEU A 22 -21.77 -5.05 -19.66
C LEU A 22 -22.62 -5.12 -18.40
N MET A 23 -22.78 -6.31 -17.85
CA MET A 23 -23.39 -6.46 -16.54
C MET A 23 -22.62 -5.58 -15.55
N LYS A 24 -23.37 -4.80 -14.76
CA LYS A 24 -22.74 -3.95 -13.75
C LYS A 24 -21.94 -4.80 -12.77
N LYS A 25 -20.72 -4.39 -12.49
CA LYS A 25 -19.88 -5.02 -11.49
C LYS A 25 -20.47 -4.85 -10.09
N ASN A 26 -20.30 -5.86 -9.24
CA ASN A 26 -20.68 -5.83 -7.84
C ASN A 26 -19.46 -5.60 -6.98
N ILE A 27 -19.43 -4.50 -6.24
CA ILE A 27 -18.30 -4.08 -5.42
C ILE A 27 -18.66 -4.18 -3.95
N LEU A 28 -17.80 -4.79 -3.13
CA LEU A 28 -17.92 -4.76 -1.69
C LEU A 28 -17.10 -3.60 -1.12
N ILE A 29 -17.75 -2.71 -0.39
CA ILE A 29 -17.10 -1.69 0.42
C ILE A 29 -16.92 -2.25 1.81
N LEU A 30 -15.67 -2.35 2.28
CA LEU A 30 -15.33 -2.59 3.68
C LEU A 30 -15.08 -1.24 4.35
N ASN A 31 -16.04 -0.76 5.12
CA ASN A 31 -15.83 0.45 5.92
C ASN A 31 -15.16 0.06 7.24
N THR A 32 -13.85 0.21 7.30
CA THR A 32 -13.09 -0.09 8.51
C THR A 32 -13.08 1.07 9.51
N GLY A 33 -13.36 2.30 9.05
CA GLY A 33 -13.34 3.51 9.88
C GLY A 33 -12.45 4.62 9.30
N GLY A 34 -11.77 5.34 10.18
CA GLY A 34 -10.90 6.47 9.83
C GLY A 34 -11.67 7.78 9.62
N THR A 35 -10.93 8.83 9.21
CA THR A 35 -11.45 10.19 9.03
C THR A 35 -12.70 10.26 8.15
N ILE A 36 -12.73 9.47 7.07
CA ILE A 36 -13.87 9.42 6.14
C ILE A 36 -15.19 9.07 6.83
N SER A 37 -15.13 8.28 7.91
CA SER A 37 -16.30 7.83 8.69
C SER A 37 -16.57 8.70 9.93
N SER A 38 -15.81 9.79 10.11
CA SER A 38 -15.87 10.57 11.34
C SER A 38 -16.89 11.71 11.26
N VAL A 39 -17.45 12.04 12.43
CA VAL A 39 -18.30 13.20 12.65
C VAL A 39 -17.71 14.05 13.77
N LYS A 40 -18.06 15.33 13.80
CA LYS A 40 -17.61 16.25 14.84
C LYS A 40 -18.32 15.98 16.16
N THR A 41 -17.56 15.80 17.22
CA THR A 41 -18.03 15.63 18.61
C THR A 41 -17.45 16.72 19.50
N ASN A 42 -17.80 16.73 20.78
CA ASN A 42 -17.21 17.64 21.78
C ASN A 42 -15.72 17.31 22.06
N HIS A 43 -15.25 16.14 21.65
CA HIS A 43 -13.87 15.69 21.86
C HIS A 43 -13.02 15.68 20.57
N GLY A 44 -13.57 16.23 19.47
CA GLY A 44 -12.93 16.22 18.16
C GLY A 44 -13.69 15.37 17.13
N TYR A 45 -13.02 14.90 16.10
CA TYR A 45 -13.61 14.01 15.12
C TYR A 45 -13.50 12.56 15.60
N GLU A 46 -14.62 11.84 15.61
CA GLU A 46 -14.69 10.44 16.00
C GLU A 46 -15.46 9.63 14.94
N PRO A 47 -15.05 8.39 14.62
CA PRO A 47 -15.78 7.51 13.72
C PRO A 47 -17.22 7.25 14.24
N ALA A 48 -18.22 7.43 13.38
CA ALA A 48 -19.63 7.26 13.73
C ALA A 48 -20.26 6.07 13.00
N GLN A 49 -20.73 5.10 13.77
CA GLN A 49 -21.37 3.90 13.25
C GLN A 49 -22.62 4.24 12.44
N GLY A 50 -22.78 3.63 11.26
CA GLY A 50 -23.93 3.84 10.35
C GLY A 50 -23.89 5.16 9.57
N TYR A 51 -22.99 6.07 9.89
CA TYR A 51 -22.93 7.38 9.27
C TYR A 51 -22.63 7.28 7.75
N VAL A 52 -21.58 6.56 7.38
CA VAL A 52 -21.16 6.43 5.96
C VAL A 52 -22.29 5.79 5.15
N GLN A 53 -22.88 4.70 5.63
CA GLN A 53 -23.98 4.04 4.93
C GLN A 53 -25.16 4.99 4.67
N SER A 54 -25.48 5.84 5.65
CA SER A 54 -26.54 6.85 5.51
C SER A 54 -26.16 7.95 4.54
N ALA A 55 -24.91 8.46 4.64
CA ALA A 55 -24.43 9.56 3.82
C ALA A 55 -24.35 9.18 2.33
N LEU A 56 -23.85 7.97 2.00
CA LEU A 56 -23.72 7.53 0.60
C LEU A 56 -25.07 7.43 -0.13
N ARG A 57 -26.16 7.14 0.57
CA ARG A 57 -27.51 7.13 -0.03
C ARG A 57 -27.94 8.50 -0.58
N ASN A 58 -27.37 9.57 -0.04
CA ASN A 58 -27.70 10.95 -0.39
C ASN A 58 -26.76 11.53 -1.45
N ILE A 59 -25.73 10.81 -1.89
CA ILE A 59 -24.82 11.24 -2.96
C ILE A 59 -25.40 10.87 -4.30
N ALA A 60 -26.00 11.86 -5.01
CA ALA A 60 -26.67 11.65 -6.29
C ALA A 60 -25.77 10.98 -7.34
N ALA A 61 -24.46 11.29 -7.36
CA ALA A 61 -23.51 10.70 -8.30
C ALA A 61 -23.42 9.18 -8.18
N LEU A 62 -23.60 8.62 -6.98
CA LEU A 62 -23.56 7.16 -6.76
C LEU A 62 -24.78 6.41 -7.30
N THR A 63 -25.85 7.13 -7.63
CA THR A 63 -27.05 6.55 -8.28
C THR A 63 -26.97 6.57 -9.80
N HIS A 64 -25.92 7.16 -10.39
CA HIS A 64 -25.75 7.27 -11.84
C HIS A 64 -25.68 5.88 -12.49
N VAL A 65 -26.22 5.81 -13.74
CA VAL A 65 -26.33 4.55 -14.48
C VAL A 65 -24.98 3.86 -14.74
N ASP A 66 -23.89 4.61 -14.81
CA ASP A 66 -22.55 4.10 -15.08
C ASP A 66 -21.81 3.64 -13.80
N MET A 67 -22.36 3.92 -12.62
CA MET A 67 -21.75 3.45 -11.36
C MET A 67 -21.99 1.95 -11.15
N PRO A 68 -21.00 1.21 -10.59
CA PRO A 68 -21.17 -0.18 -10.22
C PRO A 68 -22.22 -0.34 -9.10
N HIS A 69 -22.75 -1.54 -8.96
CA HIS A 69 -23.48 -1.89 -7.74
C HIS A 69 -22.50 -2.03 -6.59
N TYR A 70 -22.88 -1.55 -5.40
CA TYR A 70 -22.04 -1.72 -4.21
C TYR A 70 -22.87 -2.11 -3.00
N VAL A 71 -22.23 -2.85 -2.11
CA VAL A 71 -22.72 -3.20 -0.79
C VAL A 71 -21.70 -2.71 0.24
N ILE A 72 -22.15 -2.23 1.39
CA ILE A 72 -21.28 -1.76 2.47
C ILE A 72 -21.33 -2.77 3.61
N LYS A 73 -20.16 -3.28 4.01
CA LYS A 73 -19.93 -4.01 5.26
C LYS A 73 -19.14 -3.09 6.19
N GLU A 74 -19.80 -2.65 7.24
CA GLU A 74 -19.19 -1.74 8.20
C GLU A 74 -18.67 -2.52 9.42
N TYR A 75 -17.47 -2.16 9.88
CA TYR A 75 -16.88 -2.75 11.07
C TYR A 75 -17.54 -2.22 12.34
N ASN A 76 -17.66 -3.09 13.34
CA ASN A 76 -18.15 -2.73 14.66
C ASN A 76 -17.21 -3.33 15.72
N PRO A 77 -16.52 -2.50 16.52
CA PRO A 77 -16.43 -1.04 16.34
C PRO A 77 -15.66 -0.65 15.06
N LEU A 78 -15.87 0.60 14.63
CA LEU A 78 -15.02 1.23 13.61
C LEU A 78 -13.60 1.43 14.16
N LEU A 79 -12.61 1.30 13.30
CA LEU A 79 -11.19 1.36 13.67
C LEU A 79 -10.63 2.77 13.48
N ASP A 80 -9.74 3.16 14.37
CA ASP A 80 -8.79 4.22 14.12
C ASP A 80 -7.51 3.60 13.55
N SER A 81 -7.02 4.13 12.42
CA SER A 81 -5.83 3.59 11.75
C SER A 81 -4.56 3.67 12.60
N SER A 82 -4.50 4.57 13.58
CA SER A 82 -3.39 4.64 14.54
C SER A 82 -3.30 3.40 15.46
N ASN A 83 -4.42 2.66 15.60
CA ASN A 83 -4.53 1.44 16.39
C ASN A 83 -4.47 0.15 15.56
N MET A 84 -4.12 0.25 14.26
CA MET A 84 -4.02 -0.94 13.41
C MET A 84 -2.90 -1.87 13.86
N THR A 85 -3.20 -3.17 13.87
CA THR A 85 -2.25 -4.24 14.17
C THR A 85 -2.35 -5.35 13.11
N VAL A 86 -1.53 -6.38 13.24
CA VAL A 86 -1.60 -7.59 12.40
C VAL A 86 -2.98 -8.26 12.48
N SER A 87 -3.68 -8.15 13.63
CA SER A 87 -5.02 -8.71 13.81
C SER A 87 -6.02 -8.08 12.84
N GLU A 88 -6.00 -6.75 12.73
CA GLU A 88 -6.89 -6.00 11.83
C GLU A 88 -6.56 -6.28 10.36
N TRP A 89 -5.28 -6.39 9.98
CA TRP A 89 -4.91 -6.82 8.63
C TRP A 89 -5.44 -8.21 8.30
N ASN A 90 -5.29 -9.17 9.22
CA ASN A 90 -5.83 -10.51 9.06
C ASN A 90 -7.36 -10.50 8.93
N ARG A 91 -8.05 -9.66 9.71
CA ARG A 91 -9.51 -9.51 9.63
C ARG A 91 -9.93 -8.99 8.27
N ILE A 92 -9.31 -7.90 7.78
CA ILE A 92 -9.62 -7.31 6.46
C ILE A 92 -9.37 -8.34 5.35
N ALA A 93 -8.20 -9.00 5.38
CA ALA A 93 -7.85 -10.00 4.37
C ALA A 93 -8.81 -11.21 4.39
N THR A 94 -9.25 -11.64 5.57
CA THR A 94 -10.23 -12.74 5.73
C THR A 94 -11.60 -12.33 5.21
N ASP A 95 -12.04 -11.11 5.47
CA ASP A 95 -13.32 -10.60 4.94
C ASP A 95 -13.31 -10.56 3.42
N ILE A 96 -12.20 -10.11 2.80
CA ILE A 96 -12.02 -10.15 1.34
C ILE A 96 -12.06 -11.58 0.83
N ALA A 97 -11.31 -12.50 1.46
CA ALA A 97 -11.24 -13.89 1.02
C ALA A 97 -12.59 -14.62 1.13
N THR A 98 -13.35 -14.35 2.20
CA THR A 98 -14.68 -14.93 2.41
C THR A 98 -15.66 -14.49 1.32
N GLU A 99 -15.58 -13.24 0.90
CA GLU A 99 -16.47 -12.65 -0.09
C GLU A 99 -15.89 -12.68 -1.52
N TYR A 100 -14.72 -13.28 -1.71
CA TYR A 100 -13.99 -13.22 -2.97
C TYR A 100 -14.79 -13.69 -4.19
N ALA A 101 -15.59 -14.76 -4.03
CA ALA A 101 -16.41 -15.32 -5.10
C ALA A 101 -17.67 -14.48 -5.39
N ASN A 102 -18.14 -13.69 -4.43
CA ASN A 102 -19.42 -12.98 -4.49
C ASN A 102 -19.32 -11.59 -5.14
N TYR A 103 -18.12 -10.99 -5.16
CA TYR A 103 -17.90 -9.63 -5.64
C TYR A 103 -16.82 -9.57 -6.71
N ASP A 104 -16.94 -8.59 -7.60
CA ASP A 104 -15.99 -8.35 -8.70
C ASP A 104 -14.78 -7.50 -8.27
N GLY A 105 -14.85 -6.85 -7.11
CA GLY A 105 -13.77 -6.04 -6.54
C GLY A 105 -14.13 -5.51 -5.15
N PHE A 106 -13.13 -4.91 -4.51
CA PHE A 106 -13.22 -4.48 -3.11
C PHE A 106 -12.71 -3.06 -2.96
N VAL A 107 -13.48 -2.22 -2.26
CA VAL A 107 -13.04 -0.89 -1.83
C VAL A 107 -12.96 -0.87 -0.31
N ILE A 108 -11.86 -0.38 0.25
CA ILE A 108 -11.64 -0.35 1.70
C ILE A 108 -11.56 1.10 2.13
N PHE A 109 -12.53 1.55 2.94
CA PHE A 109 -12.42 2.85 3.61
C PHE A 109 -11.56 2.69 4.86
N HIS A 110 -10.50 3.46 4.92
CA HIS A 110 -9.44 3.31 5.90
C HIS A 110 -8.93 4.67 6.39
N GLY A 111 -8.49 4.75 7.63
CA GLY A 111 -7.79 5.93 8.13
C GLY A 111 -6.43 6.11 7.44
N THR A 112 -6.04 7.36 7.20
CA THR A 112 -4.89 7.66 6.34
C THR A 112 -3.53 7.37 6.97
N ASP A 113 -3.41 7.29 8.32
CA ASP A 113 -2.10 7.23 9.00
C ASP A 113 -1.32 5.94 8.71
N THR A 114 -2.01 4.81 8.65
CA THR A 114 -1.39 3.51 8.40
C THR A 114 -1.90 2.81 7.14
N MET A 115 -2.58 3.56 6.25
CA MET A 115 -3.13 3.00 5.00
C MET A 115 -2.06 2.33 4.14
N ALA A 116 -0.85 2.93 4.04
CA ALA A 116 0.26 2.38 3.27
C ALA A 116 0.78 1.05 3.84
N TYR A 117 0.78 0.89 5.18
CA TYR A 117 1.07 -0.40 5.83
C TYR A 117 0.01 -1.45 5.51
N THR A 118 -1.27 -1.09 5.66
CA THR A 118 -2.38 -2.01 5.37
C THR A 118 -2.38 -2.43 3.89
N ALA A 119 -2.19 -1.49 2.96
CA ALA A 119 -2.10 -1.78 1.54
C ALA A 119 -0.91 -2.70 1.22
N SER A 120 0.25 -2.45 1.84
CA SER A 120 1.43 -3.30 1.69
C SER A 120 1.19 -4.72 2.24
N ALA A 121 0.62 -4.83 3.44
CA ALA A 121 0.31 -6.13 4.04
C ALA A 121 -0.65 -6.94 3.17
N LEU A 122 -1.76 -6.33 2.74
CA LEU A 122 -2.75 -6.98 1.87
C LEU A 122 -2.16 -7.39 0.52
N SER A 123 -1.21 -6.62 -0.04
CA SER A 123 -0.52 -6.99 -1.29
C SER A 123 0.21 -8.34 -1.18
N PHE A 124 0.78 -8.65 -0.02
CA PHE A 124 1.43 -9.96 0.22
C PHE A 124 0.46 -11.04 0.66
N MET A 125 -0.56 -10.69 1.45
CA MET A 125 -1.51 -11.65 2.05
C MET A 125 -2.49 -12.23 1.02
N LEU A 126 -2.91 -11.43 0.03
CA LEU A 126 -3.87 -11.80 -1.01
C LEU A 126 -3.10 -12.38 -2.22
N GLU A 127 -2.59 -13.59 -2.07
CA GLU A 127 -1.78 -14.25 -3.11
C GLU A 127 -2.61 -14.56 -4.37
N ASN A 128 -2.02 -14.32 -5.53
CA ASN A 128 -2.64 -14.56 -6.85
C ASN A 128 -3.95 -13.77 -7.04
N LEU A 129 -3.97 -12.53 -6.57
CA LEU A 129 -5.12 -11.64 -6.71
C LEU A 129 -5.43 -11.41 -8.20
N ASP A 130 -6.69 -11.60 -8.60
CA ASP A 130 -7.18 -11.39 -9.96
C ASP A 130 -8.33 -10.37 -10.04
N LYS A 131 -8.58 -9.67 -8.93
CA LYS A 131 -9.59 -8.63 -8.76
C LYS A 131 -8.98 -7.39 -8.12
N PRO A 132 -9.52 -6.18 -8.39
CA PRO A 132 -9.04 -4.96 -7.73
C PRO A 132 -9.39 -4.94 -6.25
N VAL A 133 -8.43 -4.51 -5.42
CA VAL A 133 -8.62 -4.15 -4.02
C VAL A 133 -8.09 -2.73 -3.84
N ILE A 134 -8.99 -1.75 -3.68
CA ILE A 134 -8.62 -0.34 -3.64
C ILE A 134 -8.86 0.23 -2.24
N LEU A 135 -7.79 0.64 -1.55
CA LEU A 135 -7.88 1.38 -0.31
C LEU A 135 -8.06 2.86 -0.63
N THR A 136 -8.93 3.50 0.13
CA THR A 136 -9.13 4.95 0.09
C THR A 136 -9.57 5.48 1.44
N GLY A 137 -9.62 6.80 1.56
CA GLY A 137 -10.02 7.51 2.76
C GLY A 137 -10.22 8.98 2.45
N SER A 138 -10.10 9.84 3.46
CA SER A 138 -10.11 11.28 3.26
C SER A 138 -9.27 12.01 4.30
N GLN A 139 -8.81 13.22 3.94
CA GLN A 139 -8.17 14.14 4.87
C GLN A 139 -9.21 14.92 5.67
N ILE A 140 -10.38 15.16 5.09
CA ILE A 140 -11.49 15.84 5.72
C ILE A 140 -12.68 14.87 5.81
N PRO A 141 -13.35 14.77 6.96
CA PRO A 141 -14.51 13.88 7.13
C PRO A 141 -15.59 14.11 6.08
N LEU A 142 -16.26 13.03 5.67
CA LEU A 142 -17.42 13.10 4.76
C LEU A 142 -18.55 13.98 5.31
N SER A 143 -18.60 14.19 6.64
CA SER A 143 -19.57 15.05 7.31
C SER A 143 -19.37 16.55 7.09
N GLU A 144 -18.18 16.94 6.63
CA GLU A 144 -17.88 18.36 6.39
C GLU A 144 -18.32 18.79 4.98
N ALA A 145 -18.81 20.04 4.87
CA ALA A 145 -19.28 20.58 3.59
C ALA A 145 -18.17 20.65 2.52
N ARG A 146 -16.94 20.94 2.93
CA ARG A 146 -15.74 20.90 2.08
C ARG A 146 -14.92 19.69 2.46
N ASN A 147 -14.98 18.63 1.66
CA ASN A 147 -14.24 17.39 1.89
C ASN A 147 -13.72 16.81 0.57
N ASP A 148 -12.72 15.94 0.68
CA ASP A 148 -12.15 15.15 -0.41
C ASP A 148 -12.76 13.73 -0.48
N ALA A 149 -13.63 13.38 0.47
CA ALA A 149 -14.17 12.03 0.62
C ALA A 149 -15.06 11.63 -0.56
N ILE A 150 -15.92 12.55 -1.04
CA ILE A 150 -16.90 12.24 -2.10
C ILE A 150 -16.20 11.83 -3.38
N ASP A 151 -15.19 12.59 -3.82
CA ASP A 151 -14.43 12.28 -5.03
C ASP A 151 -13.64 10.98 -4.87
N ASN A 152 -12.98 10.80 -3.72
CA ASN A 152 -12.23 9.59 -3.42
C ASN A 152 -13.12 8.33 -3.42
N ILE A 153 -14.35 8.42 -2.92
CA ILE A 153 -15.32 7.31 -2.91
C ILE A 153 -15.76 6.98 -4.34
N ILE A 154 -16.25 7.98 -5.07
CA ILE A 154 -16.82 7.81 -6.42
C ILE A 154 -15.76 7.21 -7.35
N THR A 155 -14.57 7.80 -7.35
CA THR A 155 -13.50 7.39 -8.25
C THR A 155 -12.94 6.02 -7.87
N SER A 156 -12.82 5.69 -6.56
CA SER A 156 -12.41 4.34 -6.13
C SER A 156 -13.38 3.26 -6.60
N LEU A 157 -14.69 3.50 -6.49
CA LEU A 157 -15.71 2.57 -6.99
C LEU A 157 -15.64 2.42 -8.50
N TRP A 158 -15.44 3.52 -9.22
CA TRP A 158 -15.32 3.52 -10.67
C TRP A 158 -14.09 2.73 -11.13
N LEU A 159 -12.90 3.00 -10.54
CA LEU A 159 -11.66 2.29 -10.80
C LEU A 159 -11.77 0.81 -10.42
N CYS A 160 -12.44 0.49 -9.31
CA CYS A 160 -12.67 -0.88 -8.87
C CYS A 160 -13.54 -1.69 -9.85
N SER A 161 -14.36 -1.02 -10.65
CA SER A 161 -15.12 -1.65 -11.73
C SER A 161 -14.34 -1.79 -13.04
N TYR A 162 -13.14 -1.19 -13.12
CA TYR A 162 -12.30 -1.19 -14.31
C TYR A 162 -11.45 -2.47 -14.39
N ASP A 163 -11.63 -3.22 -15.44
CA ASP A 163 -11.25 -4.62 -15.57
C ASP A 163 -9.73 -4.95 -15.51
N PRO A 164 -8.78 -4.12 -15.95
CA PRO A 164 -7.39 -4.54 -15.95
C PRO A 164 -6.70 -4.47 -14.60
N ILE A 165 -7.26 -3.83 -13.56
CA ILE A 165 -6.62 -3.69 -12.25
C ILE A 165 -6.81 -4.98 -11.46
N LYS A 166 -5.69 -5.68 -11.13
CA LYS A 166 -5.68 -6.98 -10.45
C LYS A 166 -4.63 -7.00 -9.36
N GLU A 167 -4.63 -5.93 -8.58
CA GLU A 167 -3.67 -5.73 -7.50
C GLU A 167 -4.27 -4.88 -6.38
N VAL A 168 -3.60 -4.84 -5.25
CA VAL A 168 -3.93 -3.93 -4.15
C VAL A 168 -3.40 -2.55 -4.48
N CYS A 169 -4.29 -1.55 -4.45
CA CYS A 169 -3.98 -0.16 -4.77
C CYS A 169 -4.39 0.79 -3.65
N ILE A 170 -3.79 1.97 -3.63
CA ILE A 170 -4.33 3.14 -2.93
C ILE A 170 -4.79 4.13 -3.99
N TYR A 171 -6.06 4.54 -3.91
CA TYR A 171 -6.56 5.70 -4.63
C TYR A 171 -6.68 6.89 -3.70
N PHE A 172 -6.03 7.97 -4.04
CA PHE A 172 -6.11 9.21 -3.26
C PHE A 172 -5.82 10.43 -4.15
N ASN A 173 -6.70 11.44 -4.08
CA ASN A 173 -6.49 12.74 -4.73
C ASN A 173 -5.96 12.61 -6.18
N GLN A 174 -6.76 12.02 -7.07
CA GLN A 174 -6.49 11.90 -8.51
C GLN A 174 -5.35 10.94 -8.93
N HIS A 175 -4.80 10.17 -8.00
CA HIS A 175 -3.74 9.19 -8.30
C HIS A 175 -4.11 7.80 -7.82
N LEU A 176 -3.92 6.81 -8.69
CA LEU A 176 -3.95 5.40 -8.31
C LEU A 176 -2.52 4.91 -8.15
N LEU A 177 -2.19 4.47 -6.95
CA LEU A 177 -0.86 4.02 -6.55
C LEU A 177 -0.88 2.51 -6.32
N ARG A 178 0.22 1.82 -6.66
CA ARG A 178 0.42 0.43 -6.21
C ARG A 178 0.54 0.41 -4.69
N GLY A 179 -0.24 -0.43 -4.00
CA GLY A 179 -0.38 -0.39 -2.55
C GLY A 179 0.93 -0.57 -1.79
N ASN A 180 1.79 -1.49 -2.24
CA ASN A 180 3.09 -1.75 -1.62
C ASN A 180 4.24 -0.87 -2.14
N ARG A 181 3.91 0.21 -2.89
CA ARG A 181 4.86 1.25 -3.33
C ARG A 181 4.51 2.60 -2.75
N ALA A 182 3.36 2.71 -2.10
CA ALA A 182 2.80 3.96 -1.60
C ALA A 182 3.33 4.32 -0.21
N GLN A 183 3.45 5.64 0.03
CA GLN A 183 3.76 6.24 1.33
C GLN A 183 2.83 7.42 1.60
N LYS A 184 2.54 7.69 2.89
CA LYS A 184 1.90 8.94 3.31
C LYS A 184 2.95 10.04 3.37
N ILE A 185 2.87 10.99 2.44
CA ILE A 185 3.85 12.08 2.30
C ILE A 185 3.39 13.41 2.91
N SER A 186 2.10 13.54 3.26
CA SER A 186 1.57 14.78 3.85
C SER A 186 0.47 14.50 4.86
N ALA A 187 0.52 15.23 5.98
CA ALA A 187 -0.53 15.26 6.99
C ALA A 187 -1.58 16.36 6.74
N GLN A 188 -1.36 17.27 5.78
CA GLN A 188 -2.20 18.46 5.60
C GLN A 188 -2.75 18.64 4.19
N ARG A 189 -2.09 18.10 3.17
CA ARG A 189 -2.50 18.27 1.77
C ARG A 189 -3.48 17.17 1.37
N PHE A 190 -4.35 17.44 0.40
CA PHE A 190 -5.18 16.40 -0.21
C PHE A 190 -4.34 15.39 -0.98
N ASN A 191 -3.26 15.82 -1.64
CA ASN A 191 -2.23 14.90 -2.13
C ASN A 191 -1.42 14.37 -0.94
N ALA A 192 -2.01 13.42 -0.21
CA ALA A 192 -1.45 12.89 1.03
C ALA A 192 -0.56 11.66 0.82
N PHE A 193 -0.71 10.98 -0.32
CA PHE A 193 0.04 9.77 -0.68
C PHE A 193 0.78 9.95 -1.99
N ASP A 194 1.91 9.27 -2.10
CA ASP A 194 2.69 9.15 -3.33
C ASP A 194 3.39 7.78 -3.38
N SER A 195 3.89 7.40 -4.56
CA SER A 195 4.76 6.24 -4.76
C SER A 195 6.12 6.72 -5.29
N PRO A 196 7.05 7.09 -4.39
CA PRO A 196 8.26 7.81 -4.76
C PRO A 196 9.17 7.08 -5.76
N ASN A 197 9.21 5.74 -5.69
CA ASN A 197 10.09 4.91 -6.53
C ASN A 197 9.32 4.12 -7.60
N PHE A 198 8.04 4.42 -7.82
CA PHE A 198 7.25 3.74 -8.85
C PHE A 198 6.23 4.70 -9.47
N PRO A 199 6.03 4.68 -10.80
CA PRO A 199 5.04 5.54 -11.43
C PRO A 199 3.61 5.26 -10.93
N HIS A 200 2.75 6.27 -10.99
CA HIS A 200 1.33 6.10 -10.70
C HIS A 200 0.70 5.11 -11.69
N LEU A 201 -0.17 4.24 -11.22
CA LEU A 201 -0.89 3.27 -12.07
C LEU A 201 -1.99 3.92 -12.90
N ALA A 202 -2.53 5.03 -12.40
CA ALA A 202 -3.45 5.88 -13.15
C ALA A 202 -3.38 7.32 -12.66
N ASN A 203 -3.67 8.24 -13.59
CA ASN A 203 -3.89 9.65 -13.34
C ASN A 203 -5.35 9.99 -13.71
N ILE A 204 -6.04 10.65 -12.79
CA ILE A 204 -7.44 10.98 -12.94
C ILE A 204 -7.59 12.49 -13.16
N GLY A 205 -8.05 12.87 -14.33
CA GLY A 205 -8.35 14.23 -14.73
C GLY A 205 -9.75 14.30 -15.32
N ILE A 206 -9.92 15.01 -16.44
CA ILE A 206 -11.14 14.95 -17.27
C ILE A 206 -11.35 13.52 -17.77
N ASP A 207 -10.26 12.90 -18.22
CA ASP A 207 -10.20 11.48 -18.58
C ASP A 207 -9.45 10.70 -17.50
N ILE A 208 -9.72 9.40 -17.42
CA ILE A 208 -8.97 8.47 -16.58
C ILE A 208 -7.93 7.78 -17.45
N GLU A 209 -6.67 8.10 -17.20
CA GLU A 209 -5.52 7.53 -17.89
C GLU A 209 -4.93 6.40 -17.04
N VAL A 210 -5.18 5.14 -17.42
CA VAL A 210 -4.61 3.96 -16.76
C VAL A 210 -3.40 3.46 -17.53
N HIS A 211 -2.26 3.40 -16.86
CA HIS A 211 -0.99 2.90 -17.39
C HIS A 211 -0.95 1.37 -17.36
N ARG A 212 -1.57 0.74 -18.36
CA ARG A 212 -1.78 -0.71 -18.42
C ARG A 212 -0.49 -1.52 -18.41
N GLU A 213 0.57 -0.97 -18.95
CA GLU A 213 1.92 -1.54 -19.00
C GLU A 213 2.56 -1.66 -17.62
N LEU A 214 2.09 -0.88 -16.65
CA LEU A 214 2.57 -0.93 -15.27
C LEU A 214 1.80 -1.94 -14.42
N LEU A 215 0.59 -2.34 -14.82
CA LEU A 215 -0.27 -3.20 -14.02
C LEU A 215 0.31 -4.62 -13.89
N LEU A 216 0.16 -5.19 -12.70
CA LEU A 216 0.52 -6.59 -12.45
C LEU A 216 -0.34 -7.51 -13.33
N GLN A 217 0.32 -8.49 -13.94
CA GLN A 217 -0.36 -9.54 -14.68
C GLN A 217 -0.79 -10.65 -13.73
N PRO A 218 -2.02 -11.19 -13.87
CA PRO A 218 -2.47 -12.30 -13.03
C PRO A 218 -1.57 -13.51 -13.22
N SER A 219 -1.24 -14.18 -12.13
CA SER A 219 -0.37 -15.37 -12.13
C SER A 219 -0.99 -16.58 -12.82
N GLY A 220 -2.29 -16.56 -13.09
CA GLY A 220 -3.06 -17.72 -13.58
C GLY A 220 -3.29 -18.83 -12.53
N LYS A 221 -2.77 -18.63 -11.30
CA LYS A 221 -3.00 -19.54 -10.18
C LYS A 221 -4.26 -19.14 -9.40
N PRO A 222 -4.90 -20.08 -8.71
CA PRO A 222 -6.05 -19.77 -7.85
C PRO A 222 -5.68 -18.77 -6.75
N PHE A 223 -6.61 -17.85 -6.45
CA PHE A 223 -6.51 -16.96 -5.31
C PHE A 223 -6.28 -17.75 -4.01
N ARG A 224 -5.41 -17.21 -3.16
CA ARG A 224 -5.13 -17.82 -1.86
C ARG A 224 -4.92 -16.72 -0.81
N LEU A 225 -5.55 -16.88 0.34
CA LEU A 225 -5.27 -16.06 1.52
C LEU A 225 -4.08 -16.65 2.30
N GLN A 226 -3.10 -15.80 2.60
CA GLN A 226 -2.04 -16.06 3.56
C GLN A 226 -2.16 -15.07 4.71
N THR A 227 -2.62 -15.51 5.86
CA THR A 227 -2.64 -14.68 7.08
C THR A 227 -1.22 -14.49 7.63
N ILE A 228 -1.00 -13.40 8.34
CA ILE A 228 0.29 -13.09 8.99
C ILE A 228 0.22 -13.48 10.46
N VAL A 229 1.24 -14.19 10.93
CA VAL A 229 1.45 -14.44 12.36
C VAL A 229 2.27 -13.27 12.94
N PRO A 230 1.84 -12.67 14.06
CA PRO A 230 2.64 -11.63 14.70
C PRO A 230 4.04 -12.16 15.09
N HIS A 231 5.07 -11.47 14.63
CA HIS A 231 6.47 -11.70 15.00
C HIS A 231 7.06 -10.46 15.66
N PHE A 232 8.03 -10.66 16.53
CA PHE A 232 8.80 -9.55 17.07
C PHE A 232 9.69 -8.98 15.96
N ILE A 233 9.26 -7.85 15.38
CA ILE A 233 10.01 -7.06 14.40
C ILE A 233 10.11 -5.64 14.95
N ALA A 234 11.25 -5.00 14.71
CA ALA A 234 11.46 -3.59 15.02
C ALA A 234 11.78 -2.81 13.74
N ASN A 235 11.41 -1.53 13.74
CA ASN A 235 11.92 -0.53 12.80
C ASN A 235 12.81 0.42 13.59
N PHE A 236 14.03 0.65 13.10
CA PHE A 236 14.98 1.55 13.75
C PHE A 236 15.55 2.52 12.71
N ARG A 237 15.26 3.81 12.90
CA ARG A 237 15.77 4.87 12.05
C ARG A 237 17.03 5.44 12.66
N LEU A 238 18.14 5.39 11.91
CA LEU A 238 19.40 5.99 12.32
C LEU A 238 19.33 7.52 12.31
N PHE A 239 20.03 8.16 13.23
CA PHE A 239 20.24 9.61 13.26
C PHE A 239 21.64 9.91 13.78
N PRO A 240 22.27 11.05 13.43
CA PRO A 240 23.58 11.41 13.93
C PRO A 240 23.59 11.50 15.46
N GLY A 241 24.54 10.81 16.10
CA GLY A 241 24.69 10.81 17.56
C GLY A 241 23.73 9.87 18.30
N PHE A 242 23.06 8.93 17.64
CA PHE A 242 22.29 7.93 18.37
C PHE A 242 23.21 7.09 19.28
N ALA A 243 22.69 6.74 20.45
CA ALA A 243 23.43 5.88 21.37
C ALA A 243 23.34 4.41 20.93
N THR A 244 24.48 3.79 20.64
CA THR A 244 24.57 2.37 20.23
C THR A 244 23.96 1.43 21.29
N ASP A 245 23.95 1.81 22.57
CA ASP A 245 23.28 1.07 23.63
C ASP A 245 21.77 0.93 23.42
N VAL A 246 21.09 1.91 22.84
CA VAL A 246 19.65 1.82 22.51
C VAL A 246 19.42 0.69 21.52
N LEU A 247 20.20 0.64 20.44
CA LEU A 247 20.13 -0.47 19.48
C LEU A 247 20.47 -1.81 20.13
N ALA A 248 21.46 -1.85 21.02
CA ALA A 248 21.82 -3.06 21.77
C ALA A 248 20.65 -3.58 22.62
N TYR A 249 19.87 -2.70 23.27
CA TYR A 249 18.69 -3.11 24.02
C TYR A 249 17.59 -3.66 23.11
N ILE A 250 17.36 -3.05 21.95
CA ILE A 250 16.39 -3.54 20.94
C ILE A 250 16.83 -4.94 20.47
N LEU A 251 18.10 -5.12 20.10
CA LEU A 251 18.63 -6.38 19.57
C LEU A 251 18.73 -7.50 20.62
N LYS A 252 18.67 -7.19 21.91
CA LYS A 252 18.59 -8.20 23.00
C LYS A 252 17.19 -8.83 23.11
N GLN A 253 16.14 -8.18 22.59
CA GLN A 253 14.79 -8.76 22.59
C GLN A 253 14.75 -10.00 21.66
N PRO A 254 13.74 -10.87 21.79
CA PRO A 254 13.59 -12.04 20.92
C PRO A 254 13.14 -11.64 19.49
N LEU A 255 13.89 -10.74 18.88
CA LEU A 255 13.61 -10.24 17.53
C LEU A 255 13.82 -11.34 16.51
N ARG A 256 12.89 -11.39 15.53
CA ARG A 256 13.03 -12.19 14.32
C ARG A 256 13.47 -11.31 13.14
N GLY A 257 13.21 -10.00 13.19
CA GLY A 257 13.56 -9.08 12.13
C GLY A 257 13.74 -7.65 12.58
N LEU A 258 14.54 -6.91 11.82
CA LEU A 258 14.76 -5.47 11.98
C LEU A 258 14.77 -4.79 10.61
N VAL A 259 13.94 -3.78 10.43
CA VAL A 259 14.09 -2.82 9.35
C VAL A 259 14.98 -1.69 9.85
N LEU A 260 16.17 -1.57 9.29
CA LEU A 260 17.15 -0.53 9.65
C LEU A 260 17.11 0.56 8.59
N GLU A 261 16.54 1.72 8.94
CA GLU A 261 16.49 2.87 8.07
C GLU A 261 17.80 3.66 8.13
N THR A 262 18.59 3.58 7.08
CA THR A 262 19.94 4.13 6.95
C THR A 262 19.98 5.36 6.05
N TYR A 263 21.14 5.98 5.92
CA TYR A 263 21.33 7.21 5.17
C TYR A 263 21.53 6.96 3.66
N GLY A 264 20.97 7.83 2.83
CA GLY A 264 21.21 7.85 1.40
C GLY A 264 21.03 6.48 0.74
N SER A 265 22.03 6.00 0.04
CA SER A 265 22.01 4.71 -0.67
C SER A 265 22.29 3.48 0.22
N GLY A 266 22.00 3.56 1.50
CA GLY A 266 22.19 2.44 2.42
C GLY A 266 23.44 2.57 3.33
N ASN A 267 23.86 3.79 3.65
CA ASN A 267 25.05 4.07 4.44
C ASN A 267 24.72 4.21 5.94
N ALA A 268 25.65 3.76 6.77
CA ALA A 268 25.60 3.97 8.22
C ALA A 268 27.02 4.28 8.74
N GLN A 269 27.14 4.63 10.02
CA GLN A 269 28.44 4.81 10.64
C GLN A 269 29.23 3.48 10.62
N ASN A 270 30.49 3.52 10.20
CA ASN A 270 31.39 2.36 10.20
C ASN A 270 32.64 2.59 11.04
N ASN A 271 32.74 3.76 11.69
CA ASN A 271 33.84 4.13 12.59
C ASN A 271 33.61 3.71 14.04
N GLU A 272 32.48 3.05 14.33
CA GLU A 272 32.17 2.49 15.62
C GLU A 272 32.10 0.94 15.53
N PRO A 273 33.18 0.21 15.87
CA PRO A 273 33.21 -1.25 15.73
C PRO A 273 32.08 -1.96 16.49
N ARG A 274 31.69 -1.41 17.66
CA ARG A 274 30.60 -1.97 18.47
C ARG A 274 29.27 -1.97 17.76
N PHE A 275 28.96 -0.95 16.97
CA PHE A 275 27.71 -0.88 16.18
C PHE A 275 27.64 -2.03 15.17
N LEU A 276 28.71 -2.22 14.38
CA LEU A 276 28.76 -3.31 13.39
C LEU A 276 28.72 -4.68 14.05
N GLN A 277 29.46 -4.87 15.16
CA GLN A 277 29.46 -6.13 15.90
C GLN A 277 28.04 -6.50 16.41
N LEU A 278 27.30 -5.54 16.95
CA LEU A 278 25.92 -5.79 17.41
C LEU A 278 25.00 -6.27 16.28
N LEU A 279 25.14 -5.70 15.08
CA LEU A 279 24.35 -6.12 13.90
C LEU A 279 24.77 -7.52 13.46
N GLU A 280 26.06 -7.80 13.38
CA GLU A 280 26.61 -9.11 13.02
C GLU A 280 26.17 -10.20 14.01
N ASP A 281 26.30 -9.94 15.32
CA ASP A 281 25.85 -10.86 16.36
C ASP A 281 24.34 -11.15 16.27
N ALA A 282 23.53 -10.14 15.93
CA ALA A 282 22.09 -10.32 15.72
C ALA A 282 21.81 -11.18 14.48
N CYS A 283 22.49 -10.93 13.36
CA CYS A 283 22.38 -11.73 12.14
C CYS A 283 22.80 -13.19 12.40
N ASN A 284 23.88 -13.40 13.17
CA ASN A 284 24.36 -14.75 13.53
C ASN A 284 23.38 -15.50 14.43
N ARG A 285 22.57 -14.80 15.24
CA ARG A 285 21.46 -15.38 16.01
C ARG A 285 20.21 -15.67 15.16
N GLY A 286 20.21 -15.32 13.87
CA GLY A 286 19.08 -15.55 12.95
C GLY A 286 18.11 -14.39 12.84
N VAL A 287 18.47 -13.18 13.31
CA VAL A 287 17.67 -11.97 13.04
C VAL A 287 17.87 -11.53 11.59
N VAL A 288 16.80 -11.38 10.84
CA VAL A 288 16.86 -10.83 9.49
C VAL A 288 16.87 -9.30 9.57
N ILE A 289 17.99 -8.69 9.22
CA ILE A 289 18.13 -7.23 9.22
C ILE A 289 18.11 -6.72 7.79
N VAL A 290 17.12 -5.89 7.47
CA VAL A 290 16.92 -5.31 6.13
C VAL A 290 17.34 -3.85 6.17
N ASN A 291 18.31 -3.50 5.33
CA ASN A 291 18.79 -2.13 5.15
C ASN A 291 17.81 -1.38 4.20
N CYS A 292 17.11 -0.40 4.72
CA CYS A 292 16.16 0.45 4.00
C CYS A 292 16.66 1.89 3.98
N SER A 293 16.44 2.62 2.89
CA SER A 293 16.82 4.03 2.83
C SER A 293 15.84 4.93 3.60
N GLN A 294 16.37 5.97 4.26
CA GLN A 294 15.56 7.08 4.79
C GLN A 294 15.08 8.04 3.70
N CYS A 295 15.69 7.98 2.53
CA CYS A 295 15.30 8.81 1.41
C CYS A 295 14.05 8.22 0.74
N PRO A 296 13.01 9.02 0.47
CA PRO A 296 11.82 8.54 -0.23
C PRO A 296 12.13 8.10 -1.67
N HIS A 297 13.11 8.73 -2.31
CA HIS A 297 13.56 8.37 -3.67
C HIS A 297 14.91 7.69 -3.67
N GLY A 298 15.08 6.69 -4.52
CA GLY A 298 16.33 5.97 -4.73
C GLY A 298 16.29 4.54 -4.19
N SER A 299 17.44 3.89 -4.25
CA SER A 299 17.60 2.47 -3.88
C SER A 299 18.83 2.27 -2.99
N VAL A 300 18.77 1.21 -2.19
CA VAL A 300 19.89 0.78 -1.36
C VAL A 300 20.91 0.01 -2.19
N HIS A 301 22.14 0.53 -2.27
CA HIS A 301 23.28 -0.04 -3.00
C HIS A 301 24.47 -0.28 -2.07
N MET A 302 24.41 -1.33 -1.25
CA MET A 302 25.41 -1.62 -0.21
C MET A 302 26.83 -1.89 -0.74
N ASN A 303 27.01 -2.14 -2.02
CA ASN A 303 28.33 -2.35 -2.62
C ASN A 303 29.00 -1.05 -3.10
N GLN A 304 28.31 0.09 -3.06
CA GLN A 304 28.78 1.33 -3.65
C GLN A 304 29.80 2.08 -2.77
N TYR A 305 29.63 2.01 -1.45
CA TYR A 305 30.49 2.72 -0.49
C TYR A 305 30.98 1.77 0.59
N ALA A 306 32.14 2.08 1.18
CA ALA A 306 32.75 1.27 2.26
C ALA A 306 31.81 1.09 3.46
N THR A 307 31.01 2.13 3.78
CA THR A 307 30.02 2.11 4.86
C THR A 307 28.89 1.12 4.58
N GLY A 308 28.39 1.05 3.34
CA GLY A 308 27.41 0.06 2.93
C GLY A 308 27.98 -1.35 2.87
N CYS A 309 29.23 -1.50 2.38
CA CYS A 309 29.94 -2.78 2.37
C CYS A 309 30.10 -3.36 3.80
N ALA A 310 30.39 -2.51 4.78
CA ALA A 310 30.50 -2.95 6.19
C ALA A 310 29.19 -3.53 6.72
N LEU A 311 28.04 -2.91 6.41
CA LEU A 311 26.72 -3.45 6.77
C LEU A 311 26.43 -4.80 6.09
N LYS A 312 26.79 -4.94 4.81
CA LYS A 312 26.66 -6.20 4.10
C LYS A 312 27.50 -7.31 4.70
N HIS A 313 28.76 -7.02 5.09
CA HIS A 313 29.63 -7.98 5.78
C HIS A 313 29.10 -8.37 7.15
N ALA A 314 28.41 -7.46 7.86
CA ALA A 314 27.71 -7.77 9.11
C ALA A 314 26.44 -8.64 8.90
N GLY A 315 26.10 -9.00 7.65
CA GLY A 315 25.01 -9.93 7.31
C GLY A 315 23.67 -9.29 6.98
N LEU A 316 23.63 -7.96 6.84
CA LEU A 316 22.40 -7.25 6.40
C LEU A 316 22.13 -7.53 4.93
N ILE A 317 20.83 -7.47 4.58
CA ILE A 317 20.36 -7.56 3.19
C ILE A 317 19.78 -6.23 2.71
N SER A 318 19.73 -6.05 1.39
CA SER A 318 19.19 -4.83 0.78
C SER A 318 17.67 -4.82 0.80
N GLY A 319 17.09 -3.69 1.18
CA GLY A 319 15.68 -3.38 0.94
C GLY A 319 15.41 -2.82 -0.46
N HIS A 320 16.46 -2.65 -1.28
CA HIS A 320 16.37 -2.04 -2.61
C HIS A 320 15.67 -0.68 -2.56
N ASP A 321 14.65 -0.49 -3.41
CA ASP A 321 13.83 0.70 -3.50
C ASP A 321 12.45 0.55 -2.83
N MET A 322 12.29 -0.48 -1.97
CA MET A 322 11.07 -0.66 -1.18
C MET A 322 10.87 0.50 -0.20
N THR A 323 9.61 0.84 0.03
CA THR A 323 9.25 1.72 1.14
C THR A 323 9.48 1.02 2.48
N PRO A 324 9.70 1.76 3.59
CA PRO A 324 9.78 1.16 4.92
C PRO A 324 8.54 0.34 5.29
N GLU A 325 7.35 0.80 4.87
CA GLU A 325 6.07 0.12 5.07
C GLU A 325 6.04 -1.23 4.35
N ALA A 326 6.41 -1.25 3.07
CA ALA A 326 6.48 -2.49 2.30
C ALA A 326 7.55 -3.44 2.84
N THR A 327 8.71 -2.92 3.22
CA THR A 327 9.81 -3.71 3.80
C THR A 327 9.36 -4.40 5.09
N HIS A 328 8.69 -3.66 5.99
CA HIS A 328 8.16 -4.19 7.25
C HIS A 328 7.12 -5.30 6.99
N CYS A 329 6.13 -5.03 6.14
CA CYS A 329 5.06 -5.98 5.85
C CYS A 329 5.57 -7.23 5.13
N LYS A 330 6.50 -7.09 4.18
CA LYS A 330 7.15 -8.20 3.50
C LYS A 330 7.92 -9.09 4.45
N LEU A 331 8.69 -8.49 5.36
CA LEU A 331 9.45 -9.22 6.36
C LEU A 331 8.52 -10.04 7.29
N LEU A 332 7.43 -9.44 7.79
CA LEU A 332 6.40 -10.14 8.58
C LEU A 332 5.80 -11.33 7.81
N TYR A 333 5.40 -11.08 6.56
CA TYR A 333 4.83 -12.10 5.70
C TYR A 333 5.80 -13.27 5.46
N LEU A 334 7.06 -12.98 5.15
CA LEU A 334 8.06 -14.01 4.88
C LEU A 334 8.45 -14.81 6.12
N LEU A 335 8.57 -14.16 7.29
CA LEU A 335 8.80 -14.84 8.57
C LEU A 335 7.62 -15.73 8.97
N THR A 336 6.41 -15.41 8.53
CA THR A 336 5.24 -16.28 8.72
C THR A 336 5.32 -17.52 7.84
N LYS A 337 5.76 -17.38 6.59
CA LYS A 337 5.79 -18.50 5.61
C LYS A 337 7.01 -19.41 5.77
N ASN A 338 8.12 -18.87 6.26
CA ASN A 338 9.40 -19.58 6.24
C ASN A 338 10.03 -19.57 7.62
N SER A 339 10.44 -20.75 8.08
CA SER A 339 11.26 -20.90 9.28
C SER A 339 12.76 -20.73 9.01
N ASP A 340 13.19 -20.97 7.75
CA ASP A 340 14.59 -20.84 7.33
C ASP A 340 14.92 -19.37 7.01
N VAL A 341 15.86 -18.82 7.78
CA VAL A 341 16.36 -17.45 7.66
C VAL A 341 16.97 -17.16 6.28
N ASN A 342 17.64 -18.11 5.66
CA ASN A 342 18.26 -17.93 4.35
C ASN A 342 17.20 -17.77 3.25
N HIS A 343 16.12 -18.55 3.30
CA HIS A 343 15.00 -18.38 2.41
C HIS A 343 14.32 -17.01 2.61
N VAL A 344 14.12 -16.56 3.88
CA VAL A 344 13.59 -15.22 4.15
C VAL A 344 14.47 -14.15 3.52
N LYS A 345 15.79 -14.21 3.74
CA LYS A 345 16.76 -13.27 3.16
C LYS A 345 16.67 -13.24 1.63
N GLN A 346 16.67 -14.41 0.98
CA GLN A 346 16.58 -14.52 -0.46
C GLN A 346 15.29 -13.88 -1.02
N TYR A 347 14.12 -14.21 -0.43
CA TYR A 347 12.84 -13.67 -0.89
C TYR A 347 12.65 -12.19 -0.56
N MET A 348 13.33 -11.67 0.46
CA MET A 348 13.32 -10.22 0.72
C MET A 348 13.93 -9.43 -0.43
N GLU A 349 14.93 -9.94 -1.11
CA GLU A 349 15.61 -9.29 -2.25
C GLU A 349 14.97 -9.59 -3.62
N MET A 350 13.88 -10.37 -3.67
CA MET A 350 13.14 -10.69 -4.90
C MET A 350 11.79 -9.99 -4.91
N SER A 351 11.32 -9.49 -6.06
CA SER A 351 9.97 -8.95 -6.18
C SER A 351 8.94 -10.08 -6.13
N LEU A 352 7.98 -9.99 -5.20
CA LEU A 352 6.89 -10.95 -5.03
C LEU A 352 5.60 -10.47 -5.71
N CYS A 353 5.29 -9.18 -5.57
CA CYS A 353 4.07 -8.56 -6.09
C CYS A 353 4.30 -7.07 -6.46
N GLY A 354 5.48 -6.76 -7.02
CA GLY A 354 5.80 -5.45 -7.55
C GLY A 354 6.25 -4.42 -6.52
N GLU A 355 6.63 -4.84 -5.32
CA GLU A 355 7.06 -3.99 -4.21
C GLU A 355 8.46 -3.41 -4.38
N LEU A 356 9.28 -3.97 -5.24
CA LEU A 356 10.61 -3.47 -5.60
C LEU A 356 10.86 -3.56 -7.10
N THR A 357 11.77 -2.73 -7.58
CA THR A 357 12.25 -2.71 -8.97
C THR A 357 13.54 -3.53 -9.09
N HIS A 358 13.69 -4.29 -10.17
CA HIS A 358 14.87 -5.11 -10.48
C HIS A 358 15.97 -4.31 -11.16
#